data_7006e8ddd8d7dd2a97910772f0fce5f7
#
_entry.id   7006e8ddd8d7dd2a97910772f0fce5f7
#
_cell.length_a   1.000
_cell.length_b   1.000
_cell.length_c   1.000
_cell.angle_alpha   90.00
_cell.angle_beta   90.00
_cell.angle_gamma   90.00
#
_symmetry.space_group_name_H-M   'P 1'
#
loop_
_entity.id
_entity.type
_entity.pdbx_description
1 polymer ?
#
loop_
_entity_poly.entity_id
_entity_poly.type
_entity_poly.pdbx_seq_one_letter_code
_entity_poly.pdbx_strand_id
1 'polypeptide(L)'
;MIYLHMAGSPSQLELFDYKPELSKLHMQDAPPSFLEGKRFAFIKGVPKVLAAQTKFAQQGESGQWMSELFPHLAKVIDKLSVIRTVNTDQFNHAPAQLFIHTGSPRLGGPSLGSWVTYGLGSENENLPGFVVLLSGGKTPDAGKSLWGSGFLPSVYQGVQCRTTGEPVLYLNNPQGIDQKLRRRMLDALAEMNQEEYARSSDSETQTRIAQYELAYRMQMSVPQAMDLGQEPQHILDLYGAQPGFVSKAESADDPRVLYKGDDPTFANNCLLARRLLENGVRFVQLYDWGWDHHGSSPGESIDETLPIKCQQIDRAVSGLLQDLQQRGMLKDTLVVWGGEFGRTPMMQNNVNTELKKGFVGRDHHPFAYTMWLAGGGIQGGVAYGKTDDFGYYPIEKPVSIRDLQATLLHLLGLDPYRFHYAYQGLDQRLIGPTNDGKILHDLLS
;
A
#
# COMPACT_ATOMS: atom_id res chain seq x y z
N MET A 1 6.42 7.90 -7.41
CA MET A 1 5.89 7.57 -6.06
C MET A 1 5.80 6.06 -5.88
N ILE A 2 6.13 5.57 -4.68
CA ILE A 2 5.95 4.16 -4.27
C ILE A 2 4.99 4.12 -3.08
N TYR A 3 3.94 3.28 -3.16
CA TYR A 3 3.01 3.06 -2.06
C TYR A 3 3.08 1.60 -1.60
N LEU A 4 3.48 1.37 -0.35
CA LEU A 4 3.58 0.07 0.29
C LEU A 4 2.34 -0.13 1.18
N HIS A 5 1.37 -0.90 0.71
CA HIS A 5 0.12 -1.16 1.42
C HIS A 5 0.14 -2.54 2.09
N MET A 6 0.08 -2.54 3.39
CA MET A 6 0.05 -3.73 4.24
C MET A 6 -1.40 -4.16 4.44
N ALA A 7 -1.93 -4.96 3.51
CA ALA A 7 -3.33 -5.37 3.51
C ALA A 7 -3.66 -6.26 4.70
N GLY A 8 -4.67 -5.87 5.45
CA GLY A 8 -5.04 -6.48 6.73
C GLY A 8 -4.63 -5.64 7.94
N SER A 9 -3.95 -4.51 7.74
CA SER A 9 -3.66 -3.49 8.76
C SER A 9 -2.79 -3.96 9.92
N PRO A 10 -1.48 -3.73 9.85
CA PRO A 10 -0.55 -4.05 10.93
C PRO A 10 -0.88 -3.27 12.20
N SER A 11 -0.74 -3.92 13.35
CA SER A 11 -1.00 -3.30 14.64
C SER A 11 0.03 -2.20 14.97
N GLN A 12 -0.45 -0.96 15.07
CA GLN A 12 0.37 0.18 15.47
C GLN A 12 0.95 0.01 16.87
N LEU A 13 0.24 -0.71 17.75
CA LEU A 13 0.61 -0.91 19.14
C LEU A 13 1.79 -1.89 19.33
N GLU A 14 2.05 -2.73 18.33
CA GLU A 14 3.22 -3.60 18.28
C GLU A 14 4.39 -3.00 17.52
N LEU A 15 4.20 -1.93 16.71
CA LEU A 15 5.21 -1.50 15.73
C LEU A 15 5.76 -0.09 15.98
N PHE A 16 4.90 0.93 16.13
CA PHE A 16 5.34 2.35 16.13
C PHE A 16 4.74 3.21 17.25
N ASP A 17 3.65 2.79 17.86
CA ASP A 17 2.95 3.57 18.89
C ASP A 17 3.08 2.92 20.27
N TYR A 18 4.25 3.12 20.89
CA TYR A 18 4.58 2.55 22.21
C TYR A 18 3.69 3.10 23.31
N LYS A 19 3.00 2.19 24.03
CA LYS A 19 2.03 2.51 25.10
C LYS A 19 2.35 1.75 26.40
N PRO A 20 3.26 2.27 27.24
CA PRO A 20 3.64 1.60 28.49
C PRO A 20 2.48 1.43 29.48
N GLU A 21 1.46 2.31 29.42
CA GLU A 21 0.29 2.20 30.29
C GLU A 21 -0.53 0.93 30.04
N LEU A 22 -0.54 0.41 28.80
CA LEU A 22 -1.19 -0.87 28.51
C LEU A 22 -0.55 -2.03 29.28
N SER A 23 0.75 -1.96 29.59
CA SER A 23 1.44 -3.00 30.35
C SER A 23 0.91 -3.12 31.78
N LYS A 24 0.47 -2.02 32.37
CA LYS A 24 -0.12 -2.00 33.73
C LYS A 24 -1.50 -2.66 33.80
N LEU A 25 -2.22 -2.63 32.68
CA LEU A 25 -3.58 -3.19 32.56
C LEU A 25 -3.60 -4.54 31.84
N HIS A 26 -2.44 -5.07 31.44
CA HIS A 26 -2.37 -6.31 30.67
C HIS A 26 -3.15 -7.45 31.32
N MET A 27 -4.03 -8.09 30.52
CA MET A 27 -4.93 -9.17 30.92
C MET A 27 -5.96 -8.80 32.01
N GLN A 28 -6.12 -7.52 32.36
CA GLN A 28 -7.24 -7.04 33.15
C GLN A 28 -8.45 -6.76 32.25
N ASP A 29 -9.64 -6.67 32.85
CA ASP A 29 -10.84 -6.29 32.12
C ASP A 29 -10.71 -4.88 31.56
N ALA A 30 -11.13 -4.67 30.31
CA ALA A 30 -11.08 -3.36 29.70
C ALA A 30 -11.94 -2.35 30.48
N PRO A 31 -11.42 -1.14 30.75
CA PRO A 31 -12.19 -0.10 31.41
C PRO A 31 -13.50 0.21 30.66
N PRO A 32 -14.59 0.58 31.33
CA PRO A 32 -15.86 0.97 30.69
C PRO A 32 -15.67 2.05 29.64
N SER A 33 -14.74 3.00 29.84
CA SER A 33 -14.41 4.06 28.89
C SER A 33 -13.92 3.56 27.52
N PHE A 34 -13.41 2.32 27.43
CA PHE A 34 -13.02 1.70 26.17
C PHE A 34 -14.22 1.13 25.39
N LEU A 35 -15.34 0.90 26.08
CA LEU A 35 -16.46 0.12 25.56
C LEU A 35 -17.74 0.94 25.38
N GLU A 36 -17.99 1.88 26.29
CA GLU A 36 -19.25 2.61 26.36
C GLU A 36 -19.50 3.43 25.10
N GLY A 37 -20.67 3.23 24.50
CA GLY A 37 -21.10 3.92 23.27
C GLY A 37 -20.37 3.49 21.98
N LYS A 38 -19.52 2.45 22.05
CA LYS A 38 -18.70 2.01 20.91
C LYS A 38 -19.19 0.72 20.30
N ARG A 39 -18.90 0.56 19.00
CA ARG A 39 -19.16 -0.67 18.25
C ARG A 39 -17.83 -1.27 17.80
N PHE A 40 -17.73 -2.58 17.93
CA PHE A 40 -16.58 -3.38 17.54
C PHE A 40 -16.98 -4.37 16.43
N ALA A 41 -16.01 -4.76 15.61
CA ALA A 41 -16.26 -5.76 14.58
C ALA A 41 -16.44 -7.14 15.21
N PHE A 42 -15.55 -7.54 16.13
CA PHE A 42 -15.48 -8.90 16.66
C PHE A 42 -15.37 -8.98 18.19
N ILE A 43 -15.35 -7.87 18.92
CA ILE A 43 -15.37 -7.85 20.39
C ILE A 43 -16.82 -7.88 20.89
N LYS A 44 -17.09 -8.76 21.88
CA LYS A 44 -18.36 -8.84 22.60
C LYS A 44 -18.13 -8.84 24.12
N GLY A 45 -19.04 -8.21 24.87
CA GLY A 45 -18.92 -8.11 26.32
C GLY A 45 -17.70 -7.30 26.74
N VAL A 46 -17.02 -7.72 27.80
CA VAL A 46 -15.82 -7.06 28.34
C VAL A 46 -14.57 -7.85 27.94
N PRO A 47 -13.77 -7.33 26.99
CA PRO A 47 -12.51 -7.98 26.60
C PRO A 47 -11.41 -7.69 27.62
N LYS A 48 -10.29 -8.41 27.49
CA LYS A 48 -9.07 -8.10 28.23
C LYS A 48 -8.26 -7.02 27.52
N VAL A 49 -7.61 -6.15 28.26
CA VAL A 49 -6.59 -5.24 27.72
C VAL A 49 -5.39 -6.08 27.29
N LEU A 50 -4.83 -5.76 26.14
CA LEU A 50 -3.65 -6.41 25.60
C LEU A 50 -2.50 -5.39 25.50
N ALA A 51 -1.44 -5.59 26.27
CA ALA A 51 -0.20 -4.85 26.10
C ALA A 51 0.51 -5.27 24.80
N ALA A 52 1.49 -4.47 24.36
CA ALA A 52 2.36 -4.86 23.24
C ALA A 52 3.03 -6.21 23.54
N GLN A 53 3.04 -7.09 22.54
CA GLN A 53 3.70 -8.40 22.62
C GLN A 53 5.17 -8.32 22.17
N THR A 54 5.65 -7.12 21.88
CA THR A 54 6.99 -6.83 21.38
C THR A 54 7.66 -5.77 22.25
N LYS A 55 8.99 -5.71 22.22
CA LYS A 55 9.74 -4.67 22.91
C LYS A 55 9.93 -3.46 22.00
N PHE A 56 10.05 -2.31 22.62
CA PHE A 56 10.29 -1.03 21.97
C PHE A 56 11.58 -0.41 22.46
N ALA A 57 12.26 0.30 21.56
CA ALA A 57 13.40 1.14 21.87
C ALA A 57 13.33 2.44 21.07
N GLN A 58 13.95 3.48 21.60
CA GLN A 58 14.18 4.70 20.83
C GLN A 58 15.29 4.46 19.81
N GLN A 59 15.10 4.89 18.57
CA GLN A 59 15.97 4.62 17.45
C GLN A 59 16.34 5.91 16.73
N GLY A 60 17.51 5.91 16.09
CA GLY A 60 18.04 7.03 15.33
C GLY A 60 18.40 8.24 16.19
N GLU A 61 18.83 9.32 15.55
CA GLU A 61 19.09 10.60 16.18
C GLU A 61 17.80 11.31 16.61
N SER A 62 16.71 11.04 15.89
CA SER A 62 15.36 11.54 16.20
C SER A 62 14.74 10.95 17.46
N GLY A 63 15.28 9.84 17.98
CA GLY A 63 14.76 9.19 19.19
C GLY A 63 13.35 8.64 19.06
N GLN A 64 12.90 8.29 17.87
CA GLN A 64 11.56 7.76 17.65
C GLN A 64 11.43 6.33 18.21
N TRP A 65 10.29 6.06 18.85
CA TRP A 65 9.98 4.71 19.33
C TRP A 65 9.67 3.77 18.16
N MET A 66 10.32 2.61 18.16
CA MET A 66 10.10 1.55 17.18
C MET A 66 10.24 0.18 17.86
N SER A 67 9.47 -0.78 17.37
CA SER A 67 9.54 -2.18 17.80
C SER A 67 10.86 -2.85 17.38
N GLU A 68 11.33 -3.81 18.21
CA GLU A 68 12.45 -4.68 17.90
C GLU A 68 12.24 -5.55 16.65
N LEU A 69 11.02 -5.64 16.14
CA LEU A 69 10.68 -6.40 14.94
C LEU A 69 11.22 -5.77 13.64
N PHE A 70 11.73 -4.52 13.72
CA PHE A 70 12.25 -3.79 12.56
C PHE A 70 13.73 -3.39 12.71
N PRO A 71 14.67 -4.35 12.87
CA PRO A 71 16.08 -4.04 13.10
C PRO A 71 16.80 -3.38 11.91
N HIS A 72 16.31 -3.57 10.68
CA HIS A 72 16.85 -2.90 9.50
C HIS A 72 16.23 -1.53 9.28
N LEU A 73 14.92 -1.39 9.41
CA LEU A 73 14.21 -0.12 9.27
C LEU A 73 14.64 0.89 10.35
N ALA A 74 14.96 0.42 11.56
CA ALA A 74 15.50 1.24 12.64
C ALA A 74 16.76 2.02 12.23
N LYS A 75 17.60 1.47 11.33
CA LYS A 75 18.82 2.12 10.82
C LYS A 75 18.55 3.32 9.90
N VAL A 76 17.33 3.43 9.41
CA VAL A 76 16.91 4.50 8.49
C VAL A 76 15.70 5.30 9.03
N ILE A 77 15.39 5.16 10.33
CA ILE A 77 14.24 5.81 10.98
C ILE A 77 14.25 7.33 10.82
N ASP A 78 15.43 7.94 10.81
CA ASP A 78 15.60 9.38 10.64
C ASP A 78 15.22 9.90 9.24
N LYS A 79 14.91 9.02 8.30
CA LYS A 79 14.34 9.36 7.00
C LYS A 79 12.81 9.35 6.99
N LEU A 80 12.19 8.83 8.05
CA LEU A 80 10.75 8.62 8.14
C LEU A 80 10.07 9.77 8.88
N SER A 81 8.94 10.22 8.37
CA SER A 81 7.92 10.92 9.13
C SER A 81 6.85 9.91 9.55
N VAL A 82 6.79 9.58 10.83
CA VAL A 82 5.86 8.60 11.40
C VAL A 82 4.62 9.32 11.93
N ILE A 83 3.49 9.12 11.25
CA ILE A 83 2.18 9.71 11.58
C ILE A 83 1.40 8.71 12.41
N ARG A 84 1.23 8.97 13.72
CA ARG A 84 0.57 8.04 14.67
C ARG A 84 -0.92 8.25 14.82
N THR A 85 -1.47 9.25 14.17
CA THR A 85 -2.83 9.76 14.41
C THR A 85 -3.73 9.69 13.19
N VAL A 86 -3.35 8.85 12.21
CA VAL A 86 -4.23 8.61 11.07
C VAL A 86 -5.51 7.95 11.56
N ASN A 87 -6.65 8.38 11.02
CA ASN A 87 -7.96 7.83 11.38
C ASN A 87 -8.85 7.71 10.15
N THR A 88 -9.80 6.79 10.24
CA THR A 88 -10.81 6.52 9.21
C THR A 88 -12.17 6.31 9.87
N ASP A 89 -13.23 6.43 9.11
CA ASP A 89 -14.58 6.07 9.55
C ASP A 89 -14.99 4.64 9.15
N GLN A 90 -14.05 3.91 8.52
CA GLN A 90 -14.27 2.55 8.04
C GLN A 90 -13.56 1.52 8.94
N PHE A 91 -14.26 0.46 9.31
CA PHE A 91 -13.73 -0.60 10.18
C PHE A 91 -13.69 -1.99 9.52
N ASN A 92 -14.10 -2.10 8.24
CA ASN A 92 -13.98 -3.30 7.43
C ASN A 92 -12.95 -3.08 6.32
N HIS A 93 -12.18 -4.13 5.97
CA HIS A 93 -11.08 -4.07 5.02
C HIS A 93 -11.46 -3.46 3.68
N ALA A 94 -12.40 -4.05 2.94
CA ALA A 94 -12.71 -3.61 1.59
C ALA A 94 -13.15 -2.12 1.51
N PRO A 95 -14.11 -1.62 2.31
CA PRO A 95 -14.46 -0.20 2.29
C PRO A 95 -13.33 0.72 2.80
N ALA A 96 -12.53 0.29 3.77
CA ALA A 96 -11.39 1.08 4.25
C ALA A 96 -10.27 1.15 3.20
N GLN A 97 -9.95 0.02 2.54
CA GLN A 97 -9.02 -0.02 1.41
C GLN A 97 -9.49 0.87 0.25
N LEU A 98 -10.77 0.81 -0.09
CA LEU A 98 -11.35 1.72 -1.09
C LEU A 98 -11.17 3.17 -0.67
N PHE A 99 -11.50 3.52 0.57
CA PHE A 99 -11.45 4.90 1.04
C PHE A 99 -10.04 5.48 0.98
N ILE A 100 -9.03 4.75 1.47
CA ILE A 100 -7.65 5.24 1.44
C ILE A 100 -7.10 5.36 0.01
N HIS A 101 -7.50 4.49 -0.91
CA HIS A 101 -6.99 4.48 -2.27
C HIS A 101 -7.82 5.27 -3.27
N THR A 102 -9.12 5.49 -3.05
CA THR A 102 -10.01 6.14 -4.04
C THR A 102 -10.74 7.37 -3.51
N GLY A 103 -10.58 7.72 -2.22
CA GLY A 103 -11.32 8.80 -1.57
C GLY A 103 -12.79 8.49 -1.28
N SER A 104 -13.25 7.25 -1.57
CA SER A 104 -14.62 6.81 -1.33
C SER A 104 -14.63 5.38 -0.81
N PRO A 105 -15.42 5.04 0.23
CA PRO A 105 -15.58 3.66 0.69
C PRO A 105 -16.44 2.81 -0.26
N ARG A 106 -16.91 3.39 -1.37
CA ARG A 106 -17.76 2.75 -2.38
C ARG A 106 -16.98 2.51 -3.66
N LEU A 107 -17.39 1.49 -4.40
CA LEU A 107 -16.87 1.18 -5.73
C LEU A 107 -17.16 2.31 -6.73
N GLY A 108 -16.34 2.41 -7.77
CA GLY A 108 -16.53 3.31 -8.91
C GLY A 108 -15.64 4.55 -8.94
N GLY A 109 -14.96 4.90 -7.82
CA GLY A 109 -13.97 5.97 -7.80
C GLY A 109 -12.64 5.57 -8.43
N PRO A 110 -11.91 6.50 -9.08
CA PRO A 110 -10.54 6.26 -9.53
C PRO A 110 -9.58 6.10 -8.35
N SER A 111 -8.62 5.20 -8.50
CA SER A 111 -7.56 5.04 -7.51
C SER A 111 -6.58 6.22 -7.49
N LEU A 112 -5.87 6.40 -6.37
CA LEU A 112 -4.81 7.41 -6.22
C LEU A 112 -3.80 7.33 -7.38
N GLY A 113 -3.35 6.11 -7.75
CA GLY A 113 -2.44 5.95 -8.89
C GLY A 113 -3.05 6.38 -10.21
N SER A 114 -4.35 6.17 -10.42
CA SER A 114 -5.07 6.67 -11.60
C SER A 114 -5.19 8.20 -11.60
N TRP A 115 -5.46 8.82 -10.46
CA TRP A 115 -5.44 10.27 -10.32
C TRP A 115 -4.06 10.86 -10.59
N VAL A 116 -3.01 10.25 -10.04
CA VAL A 116 -1.62 10.70 -10.25
C VAL A 116 -1.22 10.61 -11.72
N THR A 117 -1.53 9.50 -12.39
CA THR A 117 -1.23 9.35 -13.82
C THR A 117 -2.09 10.23 -14.71
N TYR A 118 -3.34 10.49 -14.33
CA TYR A 118 -4.18 11.47 -15.03
C TYR A 118 -3.60 12.89 -14.93
N GLY A 119 -3.13 13.30 -13.74
CA GLY A 119 -2.60 14.65 -13.52
C GLY A 119 -1.19 14.89 -14.07
N LEU A 120 -0.32 13.88 -13.98
CA LEU A 120 1.11 14.03 -14.29
C LEU A 120 1.57 13.28 -15.54
N GLY A 121 0.74 12.39 -16.07
CA GLY A 121 1.15 11.52 -17.16
C GLY A 121 2.22 10.50 -16.79
N SER A 122 2.90 9.96 -17.78
CA SER A 122 4.05 9.07 -17.64
C SER A 122 5.27 9.67 -18.33
N GLU A 123 6.46 9.45 -17.76
CA GLU A 123 7.73 9.83 -18.40
C GLU A 123 8.21 8.79 -19.42
N ASN A 124 7.58 7.63 -19.42
CA ASN A 124 7.90 6.53 -20.32
C ASN A 124 6.67 6.15 -21.15
N GLU A 125 6.82 6.17 -22.46
CA GLU A 125 5.76 5.77 -23.40
C GLU A 125 5.65 4.25 -23.57
N ASN A 126 6.67 3.49 -23.14
CA ASN A 126 6.78 2.05 -23.36
C ASN A 126 6.40 1.21 -22.13
N LEU A 127 6.15 1.86 -20.99
CA LEU A 127 5.70 1.24 -19.75
C LEU A 127 4.42 1.93 -19.24
N PRO A 128 3.57 1.21 -18.48
CA PRO A 128 2.42 1.83 -17.84
C PRO A 128 2.87 2.94 -16.88
N GLY A 129 2.14 4.04 -16.83
CA GLY A 129 2.40 5.09 -15.83
C GLY A 129 2.11 4.64 -14.39
N PHE A 130 1.26 3.62 -14.24
CA PHE A 130 0.88 3.03 -12.95
C PHE A 130 1.02 1.50 -12.97
N VAL A 131 1.89 0.97 -12.12
CA VAL A 131 2.17 -0.47 -11.98
C VAL A 131 1.77 -0.95 -10.58
N VAL A 132 1.21 -2.16 -10.52
CA VAL A 132 0.79 -2.83 -9.27
C VAL A 132 1.54 -4.14 -9.12
N LEU A 133 2.10 -4.36 -7.92
CA LEU A 133 2.82 -5.57 -7.54
C LEU A 133 2.17 -6.18 -6.29
N LEU A 134 2.02 -7.49 -6.26
CA LEU A 134 1.37 -8.21 -5.16
C LEU A 134 2.35 -9.16 -4.48
N SER A 135 2.25 -9.29 -3.15
CA SER A 135 2.91 -10.30 -2.32
C SER A 135 1.97 -10.78 -1.22
N GLY A 136 2.40 -11.78 -0.45
CA GLY A 136 1.57 -12.38 0.60
C GLY A 136 0.52 -13.38 0.08
N GLY A 137 0.57 -13.74 -1.23
CA GLY A 137 -0.19 -14.85 -1.82
C GLY A 137 -1.66 -14.57 -2.13
N LYS A 138 -2.20 -13.40 -1.76
CA LYS A 138 -3.59 -13.02 -2.06
C LYS A 138 -3.68 -11.57 -2.52
N THR A 139 -4.77 -11.25 -3.22
CA THR A 139 -5.15 -9.86 -3.49
C THR A 139 -5.77 -9.22 -2.25
N PRO A 140 -5.66 -7.88 -2.06
CA PRO A 140 -6.45 -7.16 -1.06
C PRO A 140 -7.95 -7.38 -1.23
N ASP A 141 -8.73 -7.17 -0.17
CA ASP A 141 -10.16 -7.53 -0.14
C ASP A 141 -11.02 -6.77 -1.15
N ALA A 142 -10.69 -5.51 -1.44
CA ALA A 142 -11.38 -4.75 -2.49
C ALA A 142 -10.88 -5.06 -3.92
N GLY A 143 -9.90 -5.95 -4.07
CA GLY A 143 -9.40 -6.47 -5.32
C GLY A 143 -8.95 -5.40 -6.31
N LYS A 144 -9.23 -5.62 -7.59
CA LYS A 144 -8.80 -4.73 -8.69
C LYS A 144 -9.38 -3.32 -8.63
N SER A 145 -10.41 -3.08 -7.83
CA SER A 145 -10.97 -1.74 -7.65
C SER A 145 -9.98 -0.77 -7.02
N LEU A 146 -8.96 -1.27 -6.31
CA LEU A 146 -7.92 -0.46 -5.67
C LEU A 146 -6.90 0.15 -6.65
N TRP A 147 -6.89 -0.31 -7.90
CA TRP A 147 -6.05 0.24 -8.98
C TRP A 147 -6.81 0.49 -10.27
N GLY A 148 -8.13 0.50 -10.18
CA GLY A 148 -9.01 0.82 -11.30
C GLY A 148 -9.04 2.31 -11.60
N SER A 149 -9.35 2.66 -12.85
CA SER A 149 -9.52 4.04 -13.30
C SER A 149 -10.88 4.66 -12.88
N GLY A 150 -11.83 3.86 -12.40
CA GLY A 150 -13.16 4.35 -12.04
C GLY A 150 -13.83 5.08 -13.21
N PHE A 151 -14.21 6.33 -12.99
CA PHE A 151 -14.80 7.20 -14.02
C PHE A 151 -13.76 7.95 -14.89
N LEU A 152 -12.46 7.83 -14.58
CA LEU A 152 -11.40 8.31 -15.48
C LEU A 152 -11.25 7.37 -16.67
N PRO A 153 -10.74 7.84 -17.83
CA PRO A 153 -10.41 6.97 -18.95
C PRO A 153 -9.55 5.78 -18.55
N SER A 154 -9.85 4.62 -19.11
CA SER A 154 -9.25 3.35 -18.70
C SER A 154 -7.73 3.24 -18.96
N VAL A 155 -7.15 4.17 -19.74
CA VAL A 155 -5.70 4.30 -19.94
C VAL A 155 -4.93 4.62 -18.64
N TYR A 156 -5.58 5.19 -17.64
CA TYR A 156 -4.97 5.57 -16.36
C TYR A 156 -5.04 4.48 -15.29
N GLN A 157 -5.68 3.33 -15.57
CA GLN A 157 -5.74 2.24 -14.60
C GLN A 157 -4.38 1.59 -14.36
N GLY A 158 -4.18 1.04 -13.17
CA GLY A 158 -2.97 0.30 -12.83
C GLY A 158 -2.87 -1.03 -13.58
N VAL A 159 -1.66 -1.34 -14.03
CA VAL A 159 -1.32 -2.62 -14.65
C VAL A 159 -0.64 -3.51 -13.61
N GLN A 160 -1.29 -4.62 -13.30
CA GLN A 160 -0.70 -5.61 -12.40
C GLN A 160 0.42 -6.37 -13.13
N CYS A 161 1.63 -6.28 -12.56
CA CYS A 161 2.79 -7.05 -13.00
C CYS A 161 3.08 -8.20 -12.03
N ARG A 162 3.69 -9.26 -12.55
CA ARG A 162 4.09 -10.44 -11.79
C ARG A 162 5.60 -10.52 -11.67
N THR A 163 6.09 -10.99 -10.54
CA THR A 163 7.52 -11.21 -10.30
C THR A 163 8.03 -12.52 -10.90
N THR A 164 7.12 -13.43 -11.27
CA THR A 164 7.42 -14.75 -11.81
C THR A 164 6.56 -15.07 -13.02
N GLY A 165 7.10 -15.83 -13.96
CA GLY A 165 6.43 -16.17 -15.21
C GLY A 165 6.38 -14.98 -16.17
N GLU A 166 5.29 -14.87 -16.93
CA GLU A 166 5.05 -13.68 -17.77
C GLU A 166 4.77 -12.47 -16.88
N PRO A 167 5.59 -11.40 -16.93
CA PRO A 167 5.40 -10.21 -16.10
C PRO A 167 4.01 -9.57 -16.23
N VAL A 168 3.46 -9.58 -17.45
CA VAL A 168 2.09 -9.17 -17.74
C VAL A 168 1.43 -10.27 -18.55
N LEU A 169 0.23 -10.70 -18.11
CA LEU A 169 -0.51 -11.75 -18.81
C LEU A 169 -0.89 -11.33 -20.23
N TYR A 170 -0.80 -12.28 -21.15
CA TYR A 170 -1.16 -12.09 -22.57
C TYR A 170 -0.33 -11.02 -23.29
N LEU A 171 0.85 -10.69 -22.77
CA LEU A 171 1.75 -9.75 -23.41
C LEU A 171 2.35 -10.33 -24.69
N ASN A 172 2.68 -11.62 -24.68
CA ASN A 172 3.28 -12.31 -25.84
C ASN A 172 2.31 -12.50 -26.99
N ASN A 173 2.84 -12.52 -28.21
CA ASN A 173 2.03 -12.81 -29.36
C ASN A 173 1.52 -14.25 -29.34
N PRO A 174 0.28 -14.52 -29.78
CA PRO A 174 -0.20 -15.87 -30.00
C PRO A 174 0.67 -16.63 -31.01
N GLN A 175 0.64 -17.95 -30.91
CA GLN A 175 1.37 -18.81 -31.85
C GLN A 175 0.99 -18.50 -33.30
N GLY A 176 2.00 -18.32 -34.16
CA GLY A 176 1.81 -18.01 -35.58
C GLY A 176 1.71 -16.50 -35.91
N ILE A 177 1.73 -15.63 -34.90
CA ILE A 177 1.75 -14.17 -35.08
C ILE A 177 3.13 -13.63 -34.75
N ASP A 178 3.86 -13.20 -35.73
CA ASP A 178 5.13 -12.47 -35.56
C ASP A 178 4.88 -10.98 -35.28
N GLN A 179 5.95 -10.24 -34.91
CA GLN A 179 5.85 -8.80 -34.64
C GLN A 179 5.37 -7.97 -35.85
N LYS A 180 5.75 -8.35 -37.08
CA LYS A 180 5.33 -7.61 -38.29
C LYS A 180 3.84 -7.80 -38.58
N LEU A 181 3.34 -9.02 -38.37
CA LEU A 181 1.91 -9.30 -38.53
C LEU A 181 1.13 -8.61 -37.41
N ARG A 182 1.63 -8.68 -36.15
CA ARG A 182 1.01 -7.99 -35.00
C ARG A 182 0.91 -6.49 -35.26
N ARG A 183 1.99 -5.83 -35.73
CA ARG A 183 1.96 -4.40 -36.07
C ARG A 183 0.88 -4.07 -37.11
N ARG A 184 0.83 -4.80 -38.22
CA ARG A 184 -0.19 -4.59 -39.26
C ARG A 184 -1.62 -4.78 -38.74
N MET A 185 -1.84 -5.76 -37.84
CA MET A 185 -3.16 -5.97 -37.19
C MET A 185 -3.54 -4.76 -36.34
N LEU A 186 -2.59 -4.20 -35.59
CA LEU A 186 -2.84 -3.03 -34.74
C LEU A 186 -3.07 -1.77 -35.57
N ASP A 187 -2.34 -1.59 -36.66
CA ASP A 187 -2.56 -0.46 -37.60
C ASP A 187 -3.98 -0.51 -38.17
N ALA A 188 -4.43 -1.68 -38.65
CA ALA A 188 -5.78 -1.85 -39.17
C ALA A 188 -6.86 -1.63 -38.09
N LEU A 189 -6.63 -2.10 -36.86
CA LEU A 189 -7.54 -1.84 -35.74
C LEU A 189 -7.59 -0.36 -35.36
N ALA A 190 -6.45 0.34 -35.43
CA ALA A 190 -6.39 1.77 -35.18
C ALA A 190 -7.20 2.56 -36.21
N GLU A 191 -7.08 2.21 -37.49
CA GLU A 191 -7.87 2.81 -38.56
C GLU A 191 -9.38 2.59 -38.34
N MET A 192 -9.81 1.37 -38.06
CA MET A 192 -11.20 1.05 -37.79
C MET A 192 -11.75 1.81 -36.56
N ASN A 193 -10.96 1.88 -35.49
CA ASN A 193 -11.35 2.63 -34.29
C ASN A 193 -11.39 4.15 -34.54
N GLN A 194 -10.52 4.71 -35.37
CA GLN A 194 -10.57 6.11 -35.76
C GLN A 194 -11.84 6.45 -36.57
N GLU A 195 -12.24 5.56 -37.49
CA GLU A 195 -13.52 5.72 -38.19
C GLU A 195 -14.72 5.66 -37.23
N GLU A 196 -14.69 4.76 -36.24
CA GLU A 196 -15.74 4.68 -35.25
C GLU A 196 -15.76 5.91 -34.35
N TYR A 197 -14.60 6.41 -33.93
CA TYR A 197 -14.50 7.65 -33.16
C TYR A 197 -15.06 8.84 -33.94
N ALA A 198 -14.78 8.95 -35.23
CA ALA A 198 -15.31 10.01 -36.07
C ALA A 198 -16.85 9.98 -36.18
N ARG A 199 -17.48 8.80 -36.01
CA ARG A 199 -18.93 8.63 -36.01
C ARG A 199 -19.57 8.86 -34.64
N SER A 200 -18.97 8.28 -33.58
CA SER A 200 -19.57 8.23 -32.25
C SER A 200 -19.09 9.35 -31.32
N SER A 201 -17.91 9.93 -31.57
CA SER A 201 -17.18 10.82 -30.66
C SER A 201 -16.95 10.21 -29.26
N ASP A 202 -16.95 8.87 -29.15
CA ASP A 202 -16.72 8.16 -27.91
C ASP A 202 -15.22 8.15 -27.55
N SER A 203 -14.86 8.85 -26.46
CA SER A 203 -13.49 8.94 -25.97
C SER A 203 -12.86 7.60 -25.59
N GLU A 204 -13.65 6.57 -25.22
CA GLU A 204 -13.16 5.24 -24.93
C GLU A 204 -12.61 4.55 -26.18
N THR A 205 -13.08 4.90 -27.37
CA THR A 205 -12.51 4.40 -28.63
C THR A 205 -11.06 4.85 -28.82
N GLN A 206 -10.74 6.11 -28.52
CA GLN A 206 -9.35 6.60 -28.52
C GLN A 206 -8.51 5.93 -27.44
N THR A 207 -9.07 5.73 -26.26
CA THR A 207 -8.41 5.03 -25.15
C THR A 207 -8.03 3.60 -25.54
N ARG A 208 -8.87 2.88 -26.27
CA ARG A 208 -8.55 1.52 -26.79
C ARG A 208 -7.36 1.53 -27.75
N ILE A 209 -7.29 2.51 -28.66
CA ILE A 209 -6.12 2.66 -29.57
C ILE A 209 -4.85 2.82 -28.73
N ALA A 210 -4.86 3.74 -27.76
CA ALA A 210 -3.71 3.99 -26.88
C ALA A 210 -3.31 2.75 -26.06
N GLN A 211 -4.27 1.98 -25.57
CA GLN A 211 -4.02 0.73 -24.83
C GLN A 211 -3.39 -0.36 -25.71
N TYR A 212 -3.83 -0.54 -26.94
CA TYR A 212 -3.24 -1.50 -27.85
C TYR A 212 -1.79 -1.12 -28.23
N GLU A 213 -1.54 0.16 -28.43
CA GLU A 213 -0.20 0.68 -28.68
C GLU A 213 0.73 0.48 -27.48
N LEU A 214 0.25 0.82 -26.28
CA LEU A 214 1.01 0.59 -25.06
C LEU A 214 1.31 -0.90 -24.87
N ALA A 215 0.33 -1.79 -25.01
CA ALA A 215 0.52 -3.23 -24.89
C ALA A 215 1.57 -3.77 -25.88
N TYR A 216 1.59 -3.26 -27.10
CA TYR A 216 2.61 -3.64 -28.10
C TYR A 216 4.02 -3.18 -27.68
N ARG A 217 4.17 -1.94 -27.21
CA ARG A 217 5.46 -1.41 -26.74
C ARG A 217 5.96 -2.12 -25.47
N MET A 218 5.04 -2.50 -24.61
CA MET A 218 5.33 -3.26 -23.39
C MET A 218 5.96 -4.63 -23.66
N GLN A 219 5.66 -5.28 -24.80
CA GLN A 219 6.26 -6.58 -25.15
C GLN A 219 7.78 -6.58 -25.11
N MET A 220 8.41 -5.45 -25.45
CA MET A 220 9.87 -5.31 -25.46
C MET A 220 10.40 -4.74 -24.14
N SER A 221 9.70 -3.80 -23.53
CA SER A 221 10.22 -3.00 -22.42
C SER A 221 9.98 -3.63 -21.06
N VAL A 222 8.84 -4.31 -20.86
CA VAL A 222 8.50 -4.92 -19.57
C VAL A 222 9.46 -6.05 -19.19
N PRO A 223 9.79 -7.02 -20.07
CA PRO A 223 10.74 -8.07 -19.70
C PRO A 223 12.09 -7.53 -19.22
N GLN A 224 12.62 -6.49 -19.89
CA GLN A 224 13.89 -5.87 -19.52
C GLN A 224 13.79 -5.11 -18.18
N ALA A 225 12.74 -4.33 -17.97
CA ALA A 225 12.53 -3.57 -16.73
C ALA A 225 12.34 -4.50 -15.52
N MET A 226 11.70 -5.65 -15.73
CA MET A 226 11.36 -6.62 -14.67
C MET A 226 12.45 -7.67 -14.40
N ASP A 227 13.52 -7.73 -15.18
CA ASP A 227 14.59 -8.71 -15.02
C ASP A 227 15.53 -8.34 -13.85
N LEU A 228 15.26 -8.90 -12.69
CA LEU A 228 16.11 -8.73 -11.50
C LEU A 228 17.46 -9.43 -11.59
N GLY A 229 17.64 -10.38 -12.53
CA GLY A 229 18.90 -11.09 -12.75
C GLY A 229 20.03 -10.18 -13.23
N GLN A 230 19.71 -8.98 -13.69
CA GLN A 230 20.69 -7.96 -14.11
C GLN A 230 21.24 -7.13 -12.94
N GLU A 231 20.65 -7.25 -11.75
CA GLU A 231 21.11 -6.48 -10.59
C GLU A 231 22.39 -7.06 -9.99
N PRO A 232 23.35 -6.21 -9.58
CA PRO A 232 24.55 -6.68 -8.90
C PRO A 232 24.22 -7.37 -7.57
N GLN A 233 25.02 -8.36 -7.18
CA GLN A 233 24.76 -9.15 -5.97
C GLN A 233 24.62 -8.30 -4.70
N HIS A 234 25.42 -7.24 -4.55
CA HIS A 234 25.32 -6.37 -3.37
C HIS A 234 23.98 -5.62 -3.27
N ILE A 235 23.32 -5.35 -4.40
CA ILE A 235 21.97 -4.78 -4.43
C ILE A 235 20.93 -5.85 -4.07
N LEU A 236 21.04 -7.05 -4.65
CA LEU A 236 20.19 -8.17 -4.26
C LEU A 236 20.29 -8.44 -2.76
N ASP A 237 21.51 -8.44 -2.22
CA ASP A 237 21.76 -8.61 -0.79
C ASP A 237 21.18 -7.46 0.04
N LEU A 238 21.26 -6.22 -0.42
CA LEU A 238 20.71 -5.05 0.29
C LEU A 238 19.21 -5.21 0.56
N TYR A 239 18.46 -5.64 -0.45
CA TYR A 239 17.01 -5.87 -0.35
C TYR A 239 16.65 -7.23 0.27
N GLY A 240 17.54 -8.22 0.21
CA GLY A 240 17.21 -9.62 0.43
C GLY A 240 16.44 -10.24 -0.75
N ALA A 241 16.61 -9.68 -1.94
CA ALA A 241 15.92 -10.11 -3.15
C ALA A 241 16.53 -11.40 -3.72
N GLN A 242 15.70 -12.25 -4.32
CA GLN A 242 16.09 -13.51 -4.94
C GLN A 242 15.43 -13.64 -6.31
N PRO A 243 16.16 -13.30 -7.39
CA PRO A 243 15.63 -13.42 -8.75
C PRO A 243 15.18 -14.85 -9.07
N GLY A 244 14.06 -15.01 -9.74
CA GLY A 244 13.52 -16.31 -10.13
C GLY A 244 12.86 -17.12 -9.00
N PHE A 245 12.77 -16.58 -7.78
CA PHE A 245 12.00 -17.22 -6.71
C PHE A 245 10.53 -17.33 -7.07
N VAL A 246 9.95 -18.51 -6.91
CA VAL A 246 8.54 -18.78 -7.11
C VAL A 246 7.90 -19.03 -5.75
N SER A 247 7.03 -18.12 -5.32
CA SER A 247 6.29 -18.31 -4.08
C SER A 247 5.36 -19.52 -4.18
N LYS A 248 5.36 -20.37 -3.15
CA LYS A 248 4.42 -21.49 -3.02
C LYS A 248 3.08 -21.04 -2.44
N ALA A 249 2.95 -19.79 -2.08
CA ALA A 249 1.78 -19.23 -1.42
C ALA A 249 0.52 -19.28 -2.27
N GLU A 250 0.65 -19.10 -3.59
CA GLU A 250 -0.50 -19.11 -4.52
C GLU A 250 -1.13 -20.50 -4.69
N SER A 251 -0.43 -21.57 -4.30
CA SER A 251 -0.89 -22.96 -4.45
C SER A 251 -1.15 -23.68 -3.12
N ALA A 252 -1.02 -22.97 -1.98
CA ALA A 252 -1.08 -23.60 -0.68
C ALA A 252 -2.46 -23.55 -0.07
N ASP A 253 -3.04 -24.72 0.21
CA ASP A 253 -4.23 -24.86 1.07
C ASP A 253 -3.91 -24.59 2.55
N ASP A 254 -2.63 -24.56 2.94
CA ASP A 254 -2.16 -24.32 4.30
C ASP A 254 -1.74 -22.85 4.47
N PRO A 255 -2.48 -22.05 5.26
CA PRO A 255 -2.14 -20.65 5.54
C PRO A 255 -0.71 -20.46 6.10
N ARG A 256 -0.17 -21.46 6.79
CA ARG A 256 1.19 -21.41 7.35
C ARG A 256 2.29 -21.34 6.29
N VAL A 257 2.01 -21.76 5.06
CA VAL A 257 2.96 -21.63 3.93
C VAL A 257 3.12 -20.18 3.49
N LEU A 258 2.10 -19.35 3.70
CA LEU A 258 2.10 -17.91 3.41
C LEU A 258 3.04 -17.11 4.33
N TYR A 259 3.38 -17.67 5.48
CA TYR A 259 4.09 -17.00 6.56
C TYR A 259 5.51 -17.57 6.79
N LYS A 260 6.19 -17.96 5.72
CA LYS A 260 7.61 -18.29 5.84
C LYS A 260 8.43 -17.01 5.82
N GLY A 261 9.18 -16.75 6.86
CA GLY A 261 10.01 -15.56 7.00
C GLY A 261 11.09 -15.38 5.92
N ASP A 262 11.35 -16.42 5.15
CA ASP A 262 12.32 -16.47 4.05
C ASP A 262 11.71 -16.25 2.65
N ASP A 263 10.40 -15.90 2.54
CA ASP A 263 9.78 -15.57 1.25
C ASP A 263 10.24 -14.18 0.76
N PRO A 264 11.04 -14.11 -0.32
CA PRO A 264 11.59 -12.85 -0.82
C PRO A 264 10.66 -12.11 -1.79
N THR A 265 9.40 -12.51 -1.94
CA THR A 265 8.50 -11.90 -2.94
C THR A 265 8.33 -10.40 -2.72
N PHE A 266 8.16 -9.97 -1.46
CA PHE A 266 8.09 -8.55 -1.14
C PHE A 266 9.41 -7.83 -1.42
N ALA A 267 10.54 -8.46 -1.13
CA ALA A 267 11.87 -7.90 -1.43
C ALA A 267 12.10 -7.74 -2.93
N ASN A 268 11.72 -8.75 -3.73
CA ASN A 268 11.73 -8.67 -5.18
C ASN A 268 10.84 -7.51 -5.68
N ASN A 269 9.64 -7.35 -5.11
CA ASN A 269 8.73 -6.26 -5.45
C ASN A 269 9.30 -4.87 -5.11
N CYS A 270 9.96 -4.71 -3.96
CA CYS A 270 10.62 -3.44 -3.61
C CYS A 270 11.74 -3.09 -4.59
N LEU A 271 12.56 -4.06 -4.96
CA LEU A 271 13.62 -3.86 -5.95
C LEU A 271 13.05 -3.55 -7.35
N LEU A 272 11.97 -4.24 -7.75
CA LEU A 272 11.25 -3.93 -8.99
C LEU A 272 10.65 -2.53 -8.97
N ALA A 273 10.09 -2.08 -7.84
CA ALA A 273 9.55 -0.73 -7.72
C ALA A 273 10.62 0.33 -8.01
N ARG A 274 11.84 0.19 -7.45
CA ARG A 274 12.96 1.08 -7.76
C ARG A 274 13.31 1.06 -9.24
N ARG A 275 13.44 -0.14 -9.86
CA ARG A 275 13.74 -0.30 -11.30
C ARG A 275 12.68 0.34 -12.20
N LEU A 276 11.41 0.14 -11.87
CA LEU A 276 10.29 0.73 -12.62
C LEU A 276 10.33 2.26 -12.57
N LEU A 277 10.64 2.86 -11.41
CA LEU A 277 10.82 4.31 -11.30
C LEU A 277 12.02 4.80 -12.13
N GLU A 278 13.16 4.11 -12.12
CA GLU A 278 14.31 4.43 -12.98
C GLU A 278 13.95 4.39 -14.46
N ASN A 279 12.97 3.58 -14.84
CA ASN A 279 12.45 3.47 -16.18
C ASN A 279 11.24 4.39 -16.45
N GLY A 280 11.00 5.40 -15.60
CA GLY A 280 10.00 6.45 -15.83
C GLY A 280 8.55 6.08 -15.47
N VAL A 281 8.31 4.97 -14.76
CA VAL A 281 6.99 4.66 -14.20
C VAL A 281 6.65 5.68 -13.13
N ARG A 282 5.48 6.32 -13.21
CA ARG A 282 5.09 7.42 -12.32
C ARG A 282 4.66 6.95 -10.93
N PHE A 283 3.91 5.87 -10.87
CA PHE A 283 3.31 5.34 -9.65
C PHE A 283 3.48 3.82 -9.58
N VAL A 284 4.09 3.33 -8.48
CA VAL A 284 4.20 1.90 -8.21
C VAL A 284 3.51 1.59 -6.89
N GLN A 285 2.53 0.69 -6.91
CA GLN A 285 1.80 0.26 -5.75
C GLN A 285 2.10 -1.21 -5.42
N LEU A 286 2.64 -1.43 -4.23
CA LEU A 286 2.86 -2.75 -3.68
C LEU A 286 1.77 -3.06 -2.67
N TYR A 287 1.14 -4.22 -2.79
CA TYR A 287 0.29 -4.78 -1.77
C TYR A 287 0.97 -6.00 -1.17
N ASP A 288 1.05 -6.04 0.16
CA ASP A 288 1.46 -7.22 0.90
C ASP A 288 0.29 -7.68 1.77
N TRP A 289 -0.20 -8.89 1.52
CA TRP A 289 -1.31 -9.48 2.27
C TRP A 289 -0.81 -10.23 3.51
N GLY A 290 -1.67 -10.38 4.54
CA GLY A 290 -1.41 -11.21 5.71
C GLY A 290 -1.13 -10.42 6.99
N TRP A 291 -1.65 -9.18 7.11
CA TRP A 291 -1.48 -8.33 8.28
C TRP A 291 -2.69 -8.30 9.22
N ASP A 292 -3.67 -9.18 8.99
CA ASP A 292 -4.93 -9.25 9.74
C ASP A 292 -4.83 -10.19 10.94
N HIS A 293 -4.24 -9.70 12.05
CA HIS A 293 -3.91 -10.52 13.21
C HIS A 293 -5.00 -10.48 14.29
N HIS A 294 -6.01 -11.32 14.13
CA HIS A 294 -7.14 -11.47 15.04
C HIS A 294 -6.90 -12.45 16.20
N GLY A 295 -5.87 -13.31 16.13
CA GLY A 295 -5.62 -14.36 17.13
C GLY A 295 -6.55 -15.56 17.00
N SER A 296 -7.23 -15.74 15.88
CA SER A 296 -8.14 -16.85 15.65
C SER A 296 -7.42 -18.14 15.24
N SER A 297 -6.21 -18.02 14.75
CA SER A 297 -5.38 -19.13 14.27
C SER A 297 -3.88 -18.80 14.36
N PRO A 298 -2.97 -19.78 14.19
CA PRO A 298 -1.54 -19.51 14.07
C PRO A 298 -1.22 -18.47 12.99
N GLY A 299 -1.95 -18.49 11.86
CA GLY A 299 -1.76 -17.59 10.73
C GLY A 299 -2.25 -16.15 10.98
N GLU A 300 -2.94 -15.90 12.07
CA GLU A 300 -3.52 -14.61 12.43
C GLU A 300 -3.11 -14.17 13.86
N SER A 301 -1.95 -14.61 14.31
CA SER A 301 -1.46 -14.36 15.66
C SER A 301 -0.44 -13.24 15.70
N ILE A 302 -0.57 -12.32 16.66
CA ILE A 302 0.36 -11.21 16.87
C ILE A 302 1.72 -11.73 17.38
N ASP A 303 1.72 -12.77 18.21
CA ASP A 303 2.92 -13.32 18.84
C ASP A 303 3.69 -14.27 17.91
N GLU A 304 3.03 -14.94 16.94
CA GLU A 304 3.68 -15.87 16.02
C GLU A 304 3.86 -15.31 14.61
N THR A 305 2.79 -14.75 14.03
CA THR A 305 2.79 -14.40 12.60
C THR A 305 3.24 -12.98 12.32
N LEU A 306 2.92 -12.02 13.18
CA LEU A 306 3.36 -10.63 12.99
C LEU A 306 4.90 -10.52 12.92
N PRO A 307 5.70 -11.20 13.79
CA PRO A 307 7.15 -11.19 13.65
C PRO A 307 7.64 -11.70 12.29
N ILE A 308 7.02 -12.75 11.76
CA ILE A 308 7.35 -13.31 10.43
C ILE A 308 7.06 -12.29 9.33
N LYS A 309 5.90 -11.64 9.37
CA LYS A 309 5.54 -10.58 8.40
C LYS A 309 6.50 -9.39 8.48
N CYS A 310 6.87 -8.97 9.69
CA CYS A 310 7.87 -7.92 9.86
C CYS A 310 9.23 -8.33 9.26
N GLN A 311 9.69 -9.56 9.50
CA GLN A 311 10.94 -10.08 8.93
C GLN A 311 10.93 -10.07 7.39
N GLN A 312 9.81 -10.40 6.76
CA GLN A 312 9.67 -10.40 5.30
C GLN A 312 9.87 -9.01 4.69
N ILE A 313 9.44 -7.94 5.38
CA ILE A 313 9.45 -6.59 4.81
C ILE A 313 10.61 -5.71 5.32
N ASP A 314 11.12 -5.94 6.53
CA ASP A 314 12.04 -5.02 7.22
C ASP A 314 13.30 -4.71 6.40
N ARG A 315 14.01 -5.74 5.96
CA ARG A 315 15.23 -5.58 5.15
C ARG A 315 14.92 -4.95 3.80
N ALA A 316 13.83 -5.37 3.16
CA ALA A 316 13.43 -4.91 1.85
C ALA A 316 13.08 -3.41 1.83
N VAL A 317 12.32 -2.94 2.83
CA VAL A 317 11.93 -1.53 2.96
C VAL A 317 13.15 -0.66 3.29
N SER A 318 13.99 -1.12 4.24
CA SER A 318 15.24 -0.43 4.56
C SER A 318 16.16 -0.35 3.34
N GLY A 319 16.30 -1.45 2.60
CA GLY A 319 17.09 -1.51 1.36
C GLY A 319 16.56 -0.55 0.30
N LEU A 320 15.24 -0.49 0.11
CA LEU A 320 14.60 0.44 -0.82
C LEU A 320 14.95 1.90 -0.50
N LEU A 321 14.81 2.31 0.76
CA LEU A 321 15.11 3.69 1.17
C LEU A 321 16.59 4.04 1.04
N GLN A 322 17.49 3.09 1.36
CA GLN A 322 18.93 3.26 1.21
C GLN A 322 19.34 3.36 -0.27
N ASP A 323 18.83 2.47 -1.13
CA ASP A 323 19.15 2.46 -2.57
C ASP A 323 18.63 3.71 -3.26
N LEU A 324 17.38 4.12 -2.99
CA LEU A 324 16.84 5.39 -3.48
C LEU A 324 17.70 6.59 -3.04
N GLN A 325 18.17 6.60 -1.80
CA GLN A 325 19.05 7.68 -1.32
C GLN A 325 20.41 7.66 -2.02
N GLN A 326 21.07 6.51 -2.11
CA GLN A 326 22.40 6.36 -2.74
C GLN A 326 22.36 6.77 -4.21
N ARG A 327 21.25 6.53 -4.90
CA ARG A 327 21.03 6.95 -6.29
C ARG A 327 20.58 8.41 -6.44
N GLY A 328 20.38 9.14 -5.32
CA GLY A 328 19.86 10.51 -5.34
C GLY A 328 18.37 10.60 -5.74
N MET A 329 17.67 9.47 -5.80
CA MET A 329 16.26 9.40 -6.20
C MET A 329 15.28 9.70 -5.04
N LEU A 330 15.70 9.50 -3.78
CA LEU A 330 14.78 9.64 -2.63
C LEU A 330 14.20 11.05 -2.51
N LYS A 331 14.96 12.08 -2.88
CA LYS A 331 14.49 13.49 -2.85
C LYS A 331 13.28 13.74 -3.77
N ASP A 332 13.20 12.99 -4.89
CA ASP A 332 12.15 13.12 -5.92
C ASP A 332 11.15 11.94 -5.86
N THR A 333 11.33 11.01 -4.93
CA THR A 333 10.48 9.83 -4.78
C THR A 333 9.79 9.83 -3.43
N LEU A 334 8.48 10.02 -3.44
CA LEU A 334 7.66 9.85 -2.25
C LEU A 334 7.40 8.35 -2.02
N VAL A 335 7.78 7.86 -0.83
CA VAL A 335 7.49 6.50 -0.36
C VAL A 335 6.48 6.58 0.78
N VAL A 336 5.39 5.82 0.66
CA VAL A 336 4.30 5.73 1.65
C VAL A 336 4.20 4.30 2.14
N TRP A 337 4.03 4.09 3.44
CA TRP A 337 3.77 2.79 4.04
C TRP A 337 2.60 2.89 5.03
N GLY A 338 1.75 1.88 5.04
CA GLY A 338 0.67 1.74 6.02
C GLY A 338 -0.37 0.74 5.60
N GLY A 339 -1.40 0.62 6.43
CA GLY A 339 -2.60 -0.18 6.18
C GLY A 339 -3.85 0.70 6.07
N GLU A 340 -5.02 0.07 6.14
CA GLU A 340 -6.31 0.71 5.95
C GLU A 340 -6.95 1.25 7.24
N PHE A 341 -6.57 0.72 8.42
CA PHE A 341 -7.00 1.16 9.75
C PHE A 341 -6.00 0.65 10.83
N GLY A 342 -6.34 0.76 12.10
CA GLY A 342 -5.52 0.29 13.22
C GLY A 342 -6.08 -0.93 13.93
N ARG A 343 -5.51 -1.20 15.12
CA ARG A 343 -5.90 -2.32 15.99
C ARG A 343 -6.22 -1.82 17.39
N THR A 344 -7.25 -2.41 18.01
CA THR A 344 -7.69 -2.05 19.37
C THR A 344 -6.63 -2.35 20.43
N PRO A 345 -6.58 -1.59 21.56
CA PRO A 345 -5.72 -1.94 22.69
C PRO A 345 -6.23 -3.13 23.50
N MET A 346 -7.18 -3.87 22.95
CA MET A 346 -7.84 -4.98 23.62
C MET A 346 -7.62 -6.28 22.83
N MET A 347 -7.54 -7.38 23.53
CA MET A 347 -7.53 -8.72 22.95
C MET A 347 -8.91 -9.02 22.34
N GLN A 348 -8.92 -9.49 21.13
CA GLN A 348 -10.16 -9.94 20.50
C GLN A 348 -10.70 -11.17 21.25
N ASN A 349 -11.98 -11.17 21.54
CA ASN A 349 -12.68 -12.21 22.29
C ASN A 349 -13.89 -12.76 21.54
N ASN A 350 -13.78 -12.94 20.23
CA ASN A 350 -14.89 -13.39 19.41
C ASN A 350 -15.44 -14.73 19.90
N VAL A 351 -16.70 -14.73 20.33
CA VAL A 351 -17.39 -15.90 20.85
C VAL A 351 -17.91 -16.87 19.78
N ASN A 352 -17.86 -16.51 18.50
CA ASN A 352 -18.36 -17.31 17.39
C ASN A 352 -17.27 -18.09 16.65
N THR A 353 -16.01 -17.81 16.92
CA THR A 353 -14.87 -18.62 16.48
C THR A 353 -14.26 -19.27 17.72
N GLU A 354 -14.06 -20.58 17.67
CA GLU A 354 -13.22 -21.22 18.66
C GLU A 354 -11.84 -20.56 18.57
N LEU A 355 -11.60 -19.54 19.41
CA LEU A 355 -10.27 -19.05 19.67
C LEU A 355 -9.48 -20.25 20.13
N LYS A 356 -8.61 -20.78 19.28
CA LYS A 356 -7.70 -21.85 19.69
C LYS A 356 -6.88 -21.30 20.83
N LYS A 357 -6.97 -21.95 21.99
CA LYS A 357 -6.23 -21.54 23.19
C LYS A 357 -4.77 -21.31 22.85
N GLY A 358 -4.27 -20.11 23.14
CA GLY A 358 -2.88 -19.76 23.04
C GLY A 358 -2.50 -18.72 22.02
N PHE A 359 -3.40 -18.29 21.12
CA PHE A 359 -3.11 -17.23 20.14
C PHE A 359 -3.72 -15.91 20.59
N VAL A 360 -3.01 -14.81 20.35
CA VAL A 360 -3.45 -13.45 20.69
C VAL A 360 -3.59 -12.60 19.44
N GLY A 361 -4.58 -11.71 19.45
CA GLY A 361 -4.85 -10.79 18.37
C GLY A 361 -5.74 -9.65 18.79
N ARG A 362 -5.95 -8.69 17.91
CA ARG A 362 -6.69 -7.46 18.16
C ARG A 362 -7.79 -7.26 17.12
N ASP A 363 -8.88 -6.65 17.56
CA ASP A 363 -9.96 -6.24 16.65
C ASP A 363 -9.58 -4.99 15.86
N HIS A 364 -10.33 -4.70 14.81
CA HIS A 364 -10.21 -3.51 13.98
C HIS A 364 -10.42 -2.22 14.78
N HIS A 365 -9.63 -1.19 14.50
CA HIS A 365 -9.70 0.09 15.18
C HIS A 365 -9.57 1.25 14.19
N PRO A 366 -10.68 1.96 13.89
CA PRO A 366 -10.63 3.03 12.90
C PRO A 366 -10.10 4.36 13.44
N PHE A 367 -10.07 4.56 14.75
CA PHE A 367 -9.89 5.89 15.35
C PHE A 367 -8.44 6.36 15.41
N ALA A 368 -7.47 5.45 15.46
CA ALA A 368 -6.05 5.81 15.43
C ALA A 368 -5.20 4.67 14.88
N TYR A 369 -4.30 4.98 13.95
CA TYR A 369 -3.29 4.05 13.44
C TYR A 369 -2.08 4.78 12.87
N THR A 370 -1.04 4.03 12.57
CA THR A 370 0.23 4.59 12.13
C THR A 370 0.45 4.36 10.64
N MET A 371 0.84 5.42 9.97
CA MET A 371 1.45 5.39 8.65
C MET A 371 2.77 6.15 8.69
N TRP A 372 3.66 5.91 7.73
CA TRP A 372 4.83 6.74 7.57
C TRP A 372 5.08 7.12 6.12
N LEU A 373 5.75 8.25 5.96
CA LEU A 373 6.15 8.83 4.68
C LEU A 373 7.67 9.03 4.69
N ALA A 374 8.30 8.92 3.51
CA ALA A 374 9.72 9.23 3.33
C ALA A 374 10.00 9.80 1.94
N GLY A 375 10.99 10.68 1.84
CA GLY A 375 11.41 11.28 0.57
C GLY A 375 10.36 12.20 -0.07
N GLY A 376 10.58 12.61 -1.32
CA GLY A 376 9.63 13.39 -2.11
C GLY A 376 9.16 14.69 -1.43
N GLY A 377 10.04 15.40 -0.71
CA GLY A 377 9.69 16.64 0.01
C GLY A 377 9.17 16.44 1.43
N ILE A 378 9.21 15.22 1.97
CA ILE A 378 8.90 14.95 3.38
C ILE A 378 10.12 15.19 4.26
N GLN A 379 9.90 15.87 5.39
CA GLN A 379 10.91 16.03 6.43
C GLN A 379 11.12 14.69 7.15
N GLY A 380 12.35 14.17 7.17
CA GLY A 380 12.69 12.95 7.91
C GLY A 380 12.84 13.18 9.42
N GLY A 381 12.75 12.10 10.20
CA GLY A 381 12.95 12.14 11.65
C GLY A 381 11.77 12.70 12.46
N VAL A 382 10.60 12.86 11.86
CA VAL A 382 9.44 13.46 12.51
C VAL A 382 8.51 12.38 13.08
N ALA A 383 8.18 12.49 14.37
CA ALA A 383 7.06 11.80 14.99
C ALA A 383 5.84 12.75 15.03
N TYR A 384 4.88 12.54 14.13
CA TYR A 384 3.75 13.44 13.96
C TYR A 384 2.50 12.96 14.69
N GLY A 385 1.93 13.85 15.48
CA GLY A 385 0.73 13.59 16.26
C GLY A 385 0.99 12.67 17.47
N LYS A 386 0.00 12.65 18.37
CA LYS A 386 0.04 11.85 19.58
C LYS A 386 -1.33 11.23 19.83
N THR A 387 -1.35 9.95 20.15
CA THR A 387 -2.51 9.23 20.65
C THR A 387 -2.54 9.27 22.18
N ASP A 388 -3.68 8.97 22.79
CA ASP A 388 -3.81 8.86 24.23
C ASP A 388 -2.89 7.75 24.80
N ASP A 389 -2.89 7.60 26.13
CA ASP A 389 -1.99 6.67 26.83
C ASP A 389 -2.25 5.19 26.47
N PHE A 390 -3.35 4.90 25.81
CA PHE A 390 -3.76 3.56 25.40
C PHE A 390 -3.71 3.36 23.87
N GLY A 391 -3.40 4.42 23.10
CA GLY A 391 -3.43 4.37 21.64
C GLY A 391 -4.83 4.27 21.06
N TYR A 392 -5.83 4.75 21.80
CA TYR A 392 -7.23 4.61 21.39
C TYR A 392 -7.72 5.78 20.53
N TYR A 393 -7.39 7.02 20.90
CA TYR A 393 -7.77 8.23 20.17
C TYR A 393 -6.60 9.16 19.92
N PRO A 394 -6.60 9.89 18.81
CA PRO A 394 -5.71 11.03 18.63
C PRO A 394 -6.02 12.12 19.66
N ILE A 395 -5.00 12.61 20.36
CA ILE A 395 -5.08 13.75 21.30
C ILE A 395 -4.36 14.99 20.76
N GLU A 396 -3.43 14.81 19.82
CA GLU A 396 -2.73 15.88 19.13
C GLU A 396 -2.68 15.59 17.64
N LYS A 397 -2.94 16.60 16.80
CA LYS A 397 -2.80 16.55 15.34
C LYS A 397 -3.48 15.31 14.70
N PRO A 398 -4.79 15.13 14.83
CA PRO A 398 -5.50 14.06 14.13
C PRO A 398 -5.37 14.22 12.62
N VAL A 399 -5.20 13.10 11.90
CA VAL A 399 -5.04 13.07 10.46
C VAL A 399 -6.12 12.18 9.84
N SER A 400 -7.01 12.78 9.09
CA SER A 400 -8.00 12.02 8.31
C SER A 400 -7.39 11.43 7.03
N ILE A 401 -8.06 10.44 6.44
CA ILE A 401 -7.67 9.90 5.12
C ILE A 401 -7.63 11.03 4.07
N ARG A 402 -8.53 11.99 4.13
CA ARG A 402 -8.55 13.12 3.17
C ARG A 402 -7.39 14.08 3.37
N ASP A 403 -6.93 14.29 4.61
CA ASP A 403 -5.72 15.08 4.88
C ASP A 403 -4.48 14.39 4.30
N LEU A 404 -4.40 13.07 4.46
CA LEU A 404 -3.32 12.28 3.84
C LEU A 404 -3.36 12.40 2.31
N GLN A 405 -4.52 12.18 1.69
CA GLN A 405 -4.68 12.29 0.23
C GLN A 405 -4.36 13.68 -0.30
N ALA A 406 -4.82 14.74 0.39
CA ALA A 406 -4.49 16.12 0.03
C ALA A 406 -2.97 16.38 0.11
N THR A 407 -2.33 15.87 1.15
CA THR A 407 -0.87 16.00 1.33
C THR A 407 -0.10 15.26 0.25
N LEU A 408 -0.51 14.02 -0.10
CA LEU A 408 0.12 13.24 -1.16
C LEU A 408 0.01 13.92 -2.52
N LEU A 409 -1.17 14.45 -2.89
CA LEU A 409 -1.35 15.20 -4.13
C LEU A 409 -0.47 16.46 -4.15
N HIS A 410 -0.43 17.22 -3.05
CA HIS A 410 0.39 18.42 -2.93
C HIS A 410 1.87 18.13 -3.12
N LEU A 411 2.42 17.09 -2.47
CA LEU A 411 3.80 16.65 -2.62
C LEU A 411 4.14 16.23 -4.05
N LEU A 412 3.17 15.78 -4.80
CA LEU A 412 3.31 15.44 -6.22
C LEU A 412 3.13 16.66 -7.15
N GLY A 413 2.94 17.87 -6.60
CA GLY A 413 2.76 19.10 -7.36
C GLY A 413 1.35 19.31 -7.91
N LEU A 414 0.37 18.54 -7.43
CA LEU A 414 -1.04 18.68 -7.78
C LEU A 414 -1.79 19.45 -6.69
N ASP A 415 -2.47 20.51 -7.05
CA ASP A 415 -3.32 21.26 -6.11
C ASP A 415 -4.57 20.42 -5.75
N PRO A 416 -4.69 19.87 -4.53
CA PRO A 416 -5.76 18.94 -4.20
C PRO A 416 -7.15 19.57 -4.27
N TYR A 417 -7.25 20.89 -4.16
CA TYR A 417 -8.52 21.63 -4.14
C TYR A 417 -9.00 22.02 -5.54
N ARG A 418 -8.07 22.16 -6.50
CA ARG A 418 -8.36 22.57 -7.88
C ARG A 418 -8.30 21.39 -8.85
N PHE A 419 -7.51 20.36 -8.55
CA PHE A 419 -7.34 19.19 -9.39
C PHE A 419 -8.60 18.31 -9.34
N HIS A 420 -9.30 18.24 -10.49
CA HIS A 420 -10.58 17.54 -10.61
C HIS A 420 -10.74 16.92 -12.00
N TYR A 421 -11.74 16.10 -12.14
CA TYR A 421 -12.25 15.57 -13.40
C TYR A 421 -13.75 15.83 -13.48
N ALA A 422 -14.22 16.46 -14.57
CA ALA A 422 -15.63 16.71 -14.78
C ALA A 422 -16.33 15.41 -15.21
N TYR A 423 -17.23 14.89 -14.37
CA TYR A 423 -17.95 13.66 -14.64
C TYR A 423 -19.42 13.80 -14.20
N GLN A 424 -20.35 13.48 -15.13
CA GLN A 424 -21.80 13.59 -14.90
C GLN A 424 -22.25 14.94 -14.31
N GLY A 425 -21.65 16.01 -14.79
CA GLY A 425 -21.98 17.38 -14.35
C GLY A 425 -21.39 17.82 -13.00
N LEU A 426 -20.50 17.01 -12.41
CA LEU A 426 -19.84 17.29 -11.15
C LEU A 426 -18.31 17.30 -11.31
N ASP A 427 -17.64 18.20 -10.59
CA ASP A 427 -16.19 18.22 -10.45
C ASP A 427 -15.75 17.21 -9.41
N GLN A 428 -15.40 16.01 -9.87
CA GLN A 428 -14.95 14.93 -9.01
C GLN A 428 -13.49 15.13 -8.57
N ARG A 429 -13.19 14.89 -7.29
CA ARG A 429 -11.85 15.01 -6.69
C ARG A 429 -11.54 13.79 -5.83
N LEU A 430 -10.27 13.46 -5.71
CA LEU A 430 -9.82 12.38 -4.81
C LEU A 430 -10.20 12.68 -3.35
N ILE A 431 -10.02 13.93 -2.91
CA ILE A 431 -10.32 14.36 -1.53
C ILE A 431 -11.83 14.55 -1.25
N GLY A 432 -12.71 14.20 -2.21
CA GLY A 432 -14.14 14.35 -2.11
C GLY A 432 -14.66 15.74 -2.55
N PRO A 433 -15.99 15.94 -2.51
CA PRO A 433 -16.63 17.13 -3.07
C PRO A 433 -16.51 18.37 -2.19
N THR A 434 -16.27 18.21 -0.89
CA THR A 434 -16.35 19.29 0.11
C THR A 434 -15.00 19.95 0.42
N ASN A 435 -13.89 19.47 -0.19
CA ASN A 435 -12.52 19.95 0.06
C ASN A 435 -12.11 19.91 1.55
N ASP A 436 -12.55 18.90 2.28
CA ASP A 436 -12.33 18.80 3.73
C ASP A 436 -10.90 18.38 4.09
N GLY A 437 -10.14 17.84 3.13
CA GLY A 437 -8.75 17.42 3.35
C GLY A 437 -7.81 18.61 3.53
N LYS A 438 -6.94 18.55 4.54
CA LYS A 438 -5.93 19.57 4.85
C LYS A 438 -4.55 19.08 4.48
N ILE A 439 -3.72 19.93 3.89
CA ILE A 439 -2.32 19.64 3.66
C ILE A 439 -1.57 19.71 5.00
N LEU A 440 -0.82 18.68 5.30
CA LEU A 440 -0.03 18.56 6.54
C LEU A 440 1.30 19.29 6.39
N HIS A 441 1.28 20.62 6.38
CA HIS A 441 2.46 21.46 6.13
C HIS A 441 3.60 21.21 7.11
N ASP A 442 3.33 20.81 8.33
CA ASP A 442 4.35 20.49 9.35
C ASP A 442 5.20 19.24 8.99
N LEU A 443 4.84 18.47 7.99
CA LEU A 443 5.58 17.32 7.48
C LEU A 443 6.45 17.64 6.28
N LEU A 444 6.31 18.83 5.72
CA LEU A 444 7.01 19.23 4.50
C LEU A 444 8.40 19.80 4.82
N SER A 445 9.41 19.48 3.97
CA SER A 445 10.79 19.97 4.09
C SER A 445 11.03 21.30 3.38
#